data_94acdd1ac49c909c9b745516775b553b
#
_entry.id   94acdd1ac49c909c9b745516775b553b
#
_cell.length_a   1.000
_cell.length_b   1.000
_cell.length_c   1.000
_cell.angle_alpha   90.00
_cell.angle_beta   90.00
_cell.angle_gamma   90.00
#
_symmetry.space_group_name_H-M   'P 1'
#
loop_
_entity.id
_entity.type
_entity.pdbx_description
1 polymer ?
#
loop_
_entity_poly.entity_id
_entity_poly.type
_entity_poly.pdbx_seq_one_letter_code
_entity_poly.pdbx_strand_id
1 'polypeptide(L)'
;MLGEFLNAVSAVVVLLMLMAVGYFMGTKGWMKAEEKKFLSKYIINIAVPCNCINGLLNNLDQSMLAQAGLMLVSAIIGVVITILLGMGLATLLRLPKNRWGVFAAMVGVSNTLFVGLPLSTQLFGDVCVPYVMIYYLANTIFTQSVILMLVERSGTASHSRGIKGLDRKSVV
;
A
#
# COMPACT_ATOMS: atom_id res chain seq x y z
N MET A 1 -27.49 -8.33 -6.91
CA MET A 1 -27.20 -6.89 -6.92
C MET A 1 -27.38 -6.22 -5.54
N LEU A 2 -28.60 -6.22 -4.92
CA LEU A 2 -28.78 -5.59 -3.61
C LEU A 2 -27.98 -6.28 -2.50
N GLY A 3 -27.89 -7.60 -2.51
CA GLY A 3 -27.09 -8.39 -1.55
C GLY A 3 -25.60 -8.14 -1.67
N GLU A 4 -25.07 -8.06 -2.90
CA GLU A 4 -23.65 -7.76 -3.17
C GLU A 4 -23.30 -6.33 -2.75
N PHE A 5 -24.20 -5.39 -2.98
CA PHE A 5 -24.06 -4.02 -2.51
C PHE A 5 -24.03 -3.93 -0.97
N LEU A 6 -24.94 -4.64 -0.29
CA LEU A 6 -24.96 -4.71 1.17
C LEU A 6 -23.70 -5.36 1.74
N ASN A 7 -23.16 -6.40 1.09
CA ASN A 7 -21.90 -7.03 1.47
C ASN A 7 -20.73 -6.05 1.32
N ALA A 8 -20.68 -5.30 0.22
CA ALA A 8 -19.65 -4.28 0.01
C ALA A 8 -19.71 -3.17 1.07
N VAL A 9 -20.91 -2.68 1.38
CA VAL A 9 -21.12 -1.66 2.44
C VAL A 9 -20.72 -2.24 3.80
N SER A 10 -21.09 -3.47 4.12
CA SER A 10 -20.72 -4.14 5.37
C SER A 10 -19.20 -4.26 5.51
N ALA A 11 -18.49 -4.65 4.43
CA ALA A 11 -17.03 -4.71 4.41
C ALA A 11 -16.37 -3.36 4.75
N VAL A 12 -16.85 -2.29 4.13
CA VAL A 12 -16.33 -0.94 4.38
C VAL A 12 -16.63 -0.51 5.82
N VAL A 13 -17.84 -0.77 6.34
CA VAL A 13 -18.21 -0.44 7.72
C VAL A 13 -17.33 -1.17 8.73
N VAL A 14 -17.06 -2.46 8.54
CA VAL A 14 -16.15 -3.22 9.41
C VAL A 14 -14.75 -2.61 9.42
N LEU A 15 -14.21 -2.24 8.25
CA LEU A 15 -12.91 -1.58 8.16
C LEU A 15 -12.89 -0.22 8.88
N LEU A 16 -13.96 0.57 8.73
CA LEU A 16 -14.09 1.86 9.42
C LEU A 16 -14.18 1.66 10.94
N MET A 17 -14.91 0.66 11.42
CA MET A 17 -14.97 0.33 12.84
C MET A 17 -13.61 -0.06 13.40
N LEU A 18 -12.84 -0.90 12.69
CA LEU A 18 -11.47 -1.27 13.10
C LEU A 18 -10.56 -0.04 13.17
N MET A 19 -10.65 0.85 12.17
CA MET A 19 -9.90 2.11 12.19
C MET A 19 -10.32 3.02 13.35
N ALA A 20 -11.61 3.09 13.66
CA ALA A 20 -12.14 3.87 14.78
C ALA A 20 -11.62 3.34 16.14
N VAL A 21 -11.58 2.01 16.31
CA VAL A 21 -10.97 1.38 17.51
C VAL A 21 -9.50 1.76 17.64
N GLY A 22 -8.73 1.65 16.54
CA GLY A 22 -7.32 2.04 16.53
C GLY A 22 -7.11 3.54 16.85
N TYR A 23 -7.96 4.39 16.32
CA TYR A 23 -7.97 5.82 16.62
C TYR A 23 -8.26 6.08 18.10
N PHE A 24 -9.30 5.43 18.65
CA PHE A 24 -9.68 5.56 20.07
C PHE A 24 -8.54 5.11 21.00
N MET A 25 -7.91 3.97 20.72
CA MET A 25 -6.74 3.50 21.48
C MET A 25 -5.57 4.50 21.41
N GLY A 26 -5.37 5.10 20.24
CA GLY A 26 -4.36 6.12 20.03
C GLY A 26 -4.62 7.42 20.82
N THR A 27 -5.86 7.91 20.84
CA THR A 27 -6.25 9.14 21.55
C THR A 27 -6.28 8.96 23.07
N LYS A 28 -6.64 7.78 23.56
CA LYS A 28 -6.60 7.43 24.99
C LYS A 28 -5.18 7.18 25.52
N GLY A 29 -4.17 7.20 24.65
CA GLY A 29 -2.78 6.98 25.06
C GLY A 29 -2.47 5.53 25.51
N TRP A 30 -3.34 4.56 25.17
CA TRP A 30 -3.14 3.15 25.52
C TRP A 30 -1.93 2.53 24.84
N MET A 31 -1.48 3.12 23.74
CA MET A 31 -0.31 2.69 23.00
C MET A 31 0.69 3.84 22.84
N LYS A 32 1.88 3.67 23.40
CA LYS A 32 3.00 4.58 23.22
C LYS A 32 3.57 4.51 21.80
N ALA A 33 4.30 5.54 21.38
CA ALA A 33 4.88 5.60 20.04
C ALA A 33 5.82 4.43 19.72
N GLU A 34 6.57 3.96 20.73
CA GLU A 34 7.48 2.81 20.62
C GLU A 34 6.74 1.50 20.39
N GLU A 35 5.62 1.29 21.11
CA GLU A 35 4.79 0.09 20.96
C GLU A 35 4.13 0.04 19.58
N LYS A 36 3.66 1.17 19.07
CA LYS A 36 3.14 1.29 17.68
C LYS A 36 4.21 0.92 16.66
N LYS A 37 5.43 1.39 16.85
CA LYS A 37 6.57 1.08 15.98
C LYS A 37 6.96 -0.40 16.05
N PHE A 38 6.96 -0.98 17.24
CA PHE A 38 7.22 -2.41 17.44
C PHE A 38 6.14 -3.25 16.76
N LEU A 39 4.86 -2.93 16.99
CA LEU A 39 3.72 -3.65 16.40
C LEU A 39 3.75 -3.57 14.87
N SER A 40 4.04 -2.40 14.30
CA SER A 40 4.20 -2.25 12.86
C SER A 40 5.33 -3.12 12.30
N LYS A 41 6.49 -3.17 12.97
CA LYS A 41 7.60 -4.05 12.59
C LYS A 41 7.22 -5.52 12.67
N TYR A 42 6.55 -5.93 13.74
CA TYR A 42 6.09 -7.30 13.91
C TYR A 42 5.13 -7.71 12.79
N ILE A 43 4.14 -6.86 12.50
CA ILE A 43 3.16 -7.13 11.43
C ILE A 43 3.87 -7.26 10.09
N ILE A 44 4.72 -6.30 9.72
CA ILE A 44 5.35 -6.27 8.39
C ILE A 44 6.37 -7.41 8.21
N ASN A 45 7.17 -7.71 9.23
CA ASN A 45 8.27 -8.65 9.08
C ASN A 45 7.89 -10.11 9.39
N ILE A 46 6.84 -10.33 10.18
CA ILE A 46 6.45 -11.68 10.61
C ILE A 46 5.03 -12.02 10.17
N ALA A 47 4.03 -11.25 10.59
CA ALA A 47 2.64 -11.60 10.35
C ALA A 47 2.29 -11.60 8.84
N VAL A 48 2.76 -10.60 8.09
CA VAL A 48 2.50 -10.47 6.64
C VAL A 48 3.15 -11.62 5.86
N PRO A 49 4.45 -11.96 5.99
CA PRO A 49 5.04 -13.11 5.30
C PRO A 49 4.37 -14.43 5.65
N CYS A 50 4.07 -14.67 6.93
CA CYS A 50 3.36 -15.88 7.36
C CYS A 50 1.96 -15.97 6.72
N ASN A 51 1.22 -14.87 6.70
CA ASN A 51 -0.10 -14.83 6.08
C ASN A 51 -0.04 -15.05 4.55
N CYS A 52 0.98 -14.48 3.88
CA CYS A 52 1.22 -14.72 2.46
C CYS A 52 1.50 -16.20 2.18
N ILE A 53 2.39 -16.82 2.94
CA ILE A 53 2.72 -18.24 2.79
C ILE A 53 1.48 -19.10 3.02
N ASN A 54 0.76 -18.87 4.12
CA ASN A 54 -0.45 -19.60 4.45
C ASN A 54 -1.54 -19.42 3.38
N GLY A 55 -1.75 -18.18 2.92
CA GLY A 55 -2.72 -17.88 1.87
C GLY A 55 -2.38 -18.54 0.52
N LEU A 56 -1.10 -18.58 0.16
CA LEU A 56 -0.64 -19.26 -1.05
C LEU A 56 -0.76 -20.78 -0.92
N LEU A 57 -0.28 -21.37 0.17
CA LEU A 57 -0.29 -22.83 0.36
C LEU A 57 -1.69 -23.43 0.44
N ASN A 58 -2.63 -22.74 1.07
CA ASN A 58 -3.98 -23.27 1.26
C ASN A 58 -4.92 -23.01 0.07
N ASN A 59 -4.62 -22.04 -0.79
CA ASN A 59 -5.52 -21.59 -1.84
C ASN A 59 -4.92 -21.73 -3.27
N LEU A 60 -3.65 -22.12 -3.39
CA LEU A 60 -3.04 -22.40 -4.70
C LEU A 60 -3.32 -23.86 -5.11
N ASP A 61 -4.19 -24.03 -6.08
CA ASP A 61 -4.42 -25.30 -6.73
C ASP A 61 -3.48 -25.45 -7.96
N GLN A 62 -3.23 -26.69 -8.41
CA GLN A 62 -2.30 -26.97 -9.50
C GLN A 62 -2.72 -26.32 -10.82
N SER A 63 -4.03 -26.16 -11.03
CA SER A 63 -4.61 -25.42 -12.14
C SER A 63 -4.33 -23.91 -12.07
N MET A 64 -4.31 -23.33 -10.87
CA MET A 64 -3.96 -21.92 -10.64
C MET A 64 -2.47 -21.65 -10.82
N LEU A 65 -1.60 -22.61 -10.47
CA LEU A 65 -0.16 -22.48 -10.71
C LEU A 65 0.17 -22.33 -12.21
N ALA A 66 -0.55 -23.03 -13.08
CA ALA A 66 -0.40 -22.87 -14.53
C ALA A 66 -0.79 -21.45 -15.01
N GLN A 67 -1.75 -20.81 -14.36
CA GLN A 67 -2.22 -19.47 -14.69
C GLN A 67 -1.50 -18.37 -13.88
N ALA A 68 -0.78 -18.72 -12.82
CA ALA A 68 -0.13 -17.77 -11.91
C ALA A 68 0.88 -16.86 -12.65
N GLY A 69 1.55 -17.38 -13.67
CA GLY A 69 2.45 -16.59 -14.51
C GLY A 69 1.73 -15.46 -15.27
N LEU A 70 0.59 -15.77 -15.88
CA LEU A 70 -0.22 -14.78 -16.59
C LEU A 70 -0.83 -13.74 -15.61
N MET A 71 -1.26 -14.21 -14.44
CA MET A 71 -1.79 -13.33 -13.37
C MET A 71 -0.70 -12.38 -12.87
N LEU A 72 0.52 -12.88 -12.66
CA LEU A 72 1.65 -12.06 -12.23
C LEU A 72 1.99 -10.99 -13.28
N VAL A 73 2.03 -11.37 -14.55
CA VAL A 73 2.26 -10.41 -15.65
C VAL A 73 1.18 -9.35 -15.71
N SER A 74 -0.09 -9.73 -15.60
CA SER A 74 -1.20 -8.77 -15.58
C SER A 74 -1.16 -7.84 -14.36
N ALA A 75 -0.79 -8.37 -13.19
CA ALA A 75 -0.60 -7.59 -11.97
C ALA A 75 0.55 -6.58 -12.12
N ILE A 76 1.68 -7.00 -12.68
CA ILE A 76 2.83 -6.12 -12.96
C ILE A 76 2.42 -4.99 -13.92
N ILE A 77 1.74 -5.32 -15.01
CA ILE A 77 1.25 -4.32 -15.97
C ILE A 77 0.30 -3.33 -15.26
N GLY A 78 -0.64 -3.82 -14.46
CA GLY A 78 -1.55 -2.98 -13.68
C GLY A 78 -0.82 -2.02 -12.74
N VAL A 79 0.15 -2.51 -11.97
CA VAL A 79 0.96 -1.68 -11.05
C VAL A 79 1.79 -0.65 -11.82
N VAL A 80 2.41 -1.02 -12.95
CA VAL A 80 3.16 -0.08 -13.79
C VAL A 80 2.26 1.03 -14.32
N ILE A 81 1.07 0.68 -14.82
CA ILE A 81 0.10 1.66 -15.32
C ILE A 81 -0.32 2.63 -14.20
N THR A 82 -0.64 2.15 -13.01
CA THR A 82 -1.04 3.02 -11.88
C THR A 82 0.09 3.94 -11.43
N ILE A 83 1.33 3.46 -11.41
CA ILE A 83 2.52 4.29 -11.10
C ILE A 83 2.71 5.36 -12.18
N LEU A 84 2.61 5.02 -13.46
CA LEU A 84 2.72 5.97 -14.56
C LEU A 84 1.61 7.02 -14.51
N LEU A 85 0.37 6.63 -14.22
CA LEU A 85 -0.73 7.55 -14.00
C LEU A 85 -0.48 8.48 -12.82
N GLY A 86 0.02 7.95 -11.70
CA GLY A 86 0.41 8.75 -10.53
C GLY A 86 1.48 9.78 -10.86
N MET A 87 2.52 9.39 -11.61
CA MET A 87 3.56 10.31 -12.09
C MET A 87 3.02 11.34 -13.08
N GLY A 88 2.16 10.91 -14.01
CA GLY A 88 1.49 11.80 -14.97
C GLY A 88 0.61 12.84 -14.27
N LEU A 89 -0.20 12.42 -13.31
CA LEU A 89 -1.03 13.33 -12.51
C LEU A 89 -0.19 14.32 -11.70
N ALA A 90 0.90 13.86 -11.09
CA ALA A 90 1.81 14.72 -10.32
C ALA A 90 2.45 15.81 -11.21
N THR A 91 2.79 15.47 -12.45
CA THR A 91 3.32 16.44 -13.42
C THR A 91 2.25 17.38 -13.95
N LEU A 92 1.05 16.87 -14.22
CA LEU A 92 -0.10 17.67 -14.68
C LEU A 92 -0.52 18.72 -13.64
N LEU A 93 -0.54 18.32 -12.35
CA LEU A 93 -0.82 19.21 -11.22
C LEU A 93 0.36 20.14 -10.89
N ARG A 94 1.46 20.08 -11.65
CA ARG A 94 2.67 20.90 -11.47
C ARG A 94 3.19 20.90 -10.02
N LEU A 95 3.16 19.73 -9.38
CA LEU A 95 3.59 19.60 -8.00
C LEU A 95 5.10 19.91 -7.86
N PRO A 96 5.49 20.58 -6.77
CA PRO A 96 6.91 20.86 -6.51
C PRO A 96 7.69 19.56 -6.34
N LYS A 97 8.96 19.53 -6.78
CA LYS A 97 9.83 18.33 -6.81
C LYS A 97 9.91 17.58 -5.47
N ASN A 98 9.79 18.29 -4.36
CA ASN A 98 9.83 17.71 -3.02
C ASN A 98 8.54 16.95 -2.61
N ARG A 99 7.44 17.12 -3.34
CA ARG A 99 6.16 16.42 -3.08
C ARG A 99 5.76 15.49 -4.21
N TRP A 100 6.41 15.61 -5.36
CA TRP A 100 6.08 14.87 -6.57
C TRP A 100 6.13 13.35 -6.39
N GLY A 101 7.24 12.83 -5.82
CA GLY A 101 7.42 11.39 -5.62
C GLY A 101 6.48 10.81 -4.56
N VAL A 102 6.21 11.58 -3.49
CA VAL A 102 5.25 11.15 -2.45
C VAL A 102 3.83 11.08 -3.02
N PHE A 103 3.43 12.08 -3.81
CA PHE A 103 2.11 12.07 -4.47
C PHE A 103 1.99 10.93 -5.48
N ALA A 104 3.02 10.70 -6.30
CA ALA A 104 3.05 9.58 -7.24
C ALA A 104 2.95 8.22 -6.49
N ALA A 105 3.60 8.10 -5.33
CA ALA A 105 3.47 6.94 -4.46
C ALA A 105 2.04 6.73 -3.94
N MET A 106 1.42 7.79 -3.43
CA MET A 106 0.05 7.71 -2.87
C MET A 106 -1.00 7.34 -3.91
N VAL A 107 -0.82 7.73 -5.16
CA VAL A 107 -1.73 7.40 -6.26
C VAL A 107 -1.40 6.04 -6.89
N GLY A 108 -0.09 5.72 -7.01
CA GLY A 108 0.39 4.55 -7.74
C GLY A 108 0.35 3.23 -6.96
N VAL A 109 0.31 3.28 -5.62
CA VAL A 109 0.37 2.08 -4.78
C VAL A 109 -0.95 1.86 -4.04
N SER A 110 -1.45 0.64 -4.14
CA SER A 110 -2.69 0.24 -3.44
C SER A 110 -2.40 -0.44 -2.10
N ASN A 111 -3.26 -0.19 -1.12
CA ASN A 111 -3.23 -0.93 0.15
C ASN A 111 -3.92 -2.29 -0.03
N THR A 112 -3.23 -3.19 -0.71
CA THR A 112 -3.79 -4.49 -1.12
C THR A 112 -4.05 -5.41 0.06
N LEU A 113 -3.16 -5.45 1.05
CA LEU A 113 -3.23 -6.42 2.14
C LEU A 113 -4.27 -6.03 3.20
N PHE A 114 -4.21 -4.79 3.68
CA PHE A 114 -5.05 -4.36 4.81
C PHE A 114 -6.46 -3.92 4.41
N VAL A 115 -6.63 -3.46 3.18
CA VAL A 115 -7.94 -3.04 2.66
C VAL A 115 -8.40 -3.96 1.54
N GLY A 116 -7.54 -4.28 0.59
CA GLY A 116 -7.88 -5.07 -0.57
C GLY A 116 -8.29 -6.50 -0.22
N LEU A 117 -7.52 -7.20 0.61
CA LEU A 117 -7.80 -8.59 0.96
C LEU A 117 -9.14 -8.74 1.72
N PRO A 118 -9.40 -8.03 2.83
CA PRO A 118 -10.68 -8.15 3.53
C PRO A 118 -11.88 -7.76 2.67
N LEU A 119 -11.73 -6.73 1.83
CA LEU A 119 -12.80 -6.31 0.93
C LEU A 119 -13.08 -7.37 -0.15
N SER A 120 -12.04 -7.92 -0.75
CA SER A 120 -12.16 -8.94 -1.79
C SER A 120 -12.75 -10.24 -1.25
N THR A 121 -12.33 -10.70 -0.07
CA THR A 121 -12.85 -11.92 0.55
C THR A 121 -14.32 -11.77 0.95
N GLN A 122 -14.75 -10.60 1.37
CA GLN A 122 -16.17 -10.37 1.65
C GLN A 122 -17.04 -10.30 0.39
N LEU A 123 -16.50 -9.82 -0.73
CA LEU A 123 -17.22 -9.73 -2.00
C LEU A 123 -17.25 -11.04 -2.77
N PHE A 124 -16.14 -11.75 -2.82
CA PHE A 124 -15.92 -12.91 -3.70
C PHE A 124 -15.66 -14.22 -2.95
N GLY A 125 -15.60 -14.17 -1.62
CA GLY A 125 -15.22 -15.33 -0.79
C GLY A 125 -13.72 -15.65 -0.87
N ASP A 126 -13.34 -16.78 -0.28
CA ASP A 126 -11.92 -17.17 -0.15
C ASP A 126 -11.24 -17.52 -1.49
N VAL A 127 -12.04 -17.76 -2.53
CA VAL A 127 -11.53 -18.04 -3.89
C VAL A 127 -10.68 -16.91 -4.45
N CYS A 128 -10.88 -15.66 -4.00
CA CYS A 128 -10.09 -14.51 -4.47
C CYS A 128 -8.72 -14.39 -3.79
N VAL A 129 -8.46 -15.09 -2.69
CA VAL A 129 -7.23 -14.94 -1.90
C VAL A 129 -5.94 -15.13 -2.72
N PRO A 130 -5.79 -16.19 -3.56
CA PRO A 130 -4.58 -16.36 -4.38
C PRO A 130 -4.35 -15.20 -5.34
N TYR A 131 -5.41 -14.68 -5.95
CA TYR A 131 -5.33 -13.55 -6.90
C TYR A 131 -4.84 -12.28 -6.21
N VAL A 132 -5.40 -11.98 -5.04
CA VAL A 132 -5.01 -10.84 -4.22
C VAL A 132 -3.57 -10.96 -3.74
N MET A 133 -3.12 -12.18 -3.37
CA MET A 133 -1.75 -12.43 -2.95
C MET A 133 -0.74 -12.27 -4.08
N ILE A 134 -1.05 -12.73 -5.30
CA ILE A 134 -0.19 -12.52 -6.47
C ILE A 134 -0.07 -11.03 -6.79
N TYR A 135 -1.19 -10.30 -6.76
CA TYR A 135 -1.18 -8.84 -6.94
C TYR A 135 -0.39 -8.15 -5.83
N TYR A 136 -0.55 -8.57 -4.58
CA TYR A 136 0.20 -8.05 -3.44
C TYR A 136 1.72 -8.22 -3.61
N LEU A 137 2.17 -9.39 -4.09
CA LEU A 137 3.60 -9.63 -4.34
C LEU A 137 4.14 -8.66 -5.40
N ALA A 138 3.45 -8.51 -6.53
CA ALA A 138 3.81 -7.55 -7.56
C ALA A 138 3.86 -6.12 -7.02
N ASN A 139 2.81 -5.68 -6.34
CA ASN A 139 2.71 -4.35 -5.74
C ASN A 139 3.82 -4.08 -4.71
N THR A 140 4.17 -5.09 -3.89
CA THR A 140 5.23 -4.97 -2.89
C THR A 140 6.61 -4.83 -3.53
N ILE A 141 6.92 -5.61 -4.58
CA ILE A 141 8.19 -5.50 -5.31
C ILE A 141 8.36 -4.09 -5.87
N PHE A 142 7.33 -3.55 -6.52
CA PHE A 142 7.38 -2.19 -7.07
C PHE A 142 7.44 -1.11 -5.99
N THR A 143 6.75 -1.31 -4.86
CA THR A 143 6.78 -0.38 -3.73
C THR A 143 8.19 -0.29 -3.14
N GLN A 144 8.84 -1.42 -2.91
CA GLN A 144 10.17 -1.47 -2.29
C GLN A 144 11.29 -1.05 -3.24
N SER A 145 11.10 -1.14 -4.54
CA SER A 145 12.11 -0.75 -5.53
C SER A 145 11.85 0.65 -6.10
N VAL A 146 10.84 0.80 -6.91
CA VAL A 146 10.59 2.03 -7.68
C VAL A 146 10.05 3.16 -6.81
N ILE A 147 9.05 2.86 -5.98
CA ILE A 147 8.37 3.88 -5.19
C ILE A 147 9.27 4.42 -4.08
N LEU A 148 9.98 3.55 -3.38
CA LEU A 148 10.93 3.97 -2.36
C LEU A 148 11.99 4.92 -2.95
N MET A 149 12.55 4.58 -4.11
CA MET A 149 13.50 5.44 -4.83
C MET A 149 12.90 6.80 -5.23
N LEU A 150 11.65 6.83 -5.68
CA LEU A 150 10.96 8.09 -6.03
C LEU A 150 10.74 8.99 -4.81
N VAL A 151 10.36 8.39 -3.68
CA VAL A 151 10.13 9.11 -2.41
C VAL A 151 11.45 9.65 -1.86
N GLU A 152 12.52 8.86 -1.85
CA GLU A 152 13.84 9.27 -1.39
C GLU A 152 14.41 10.42 -2.22
N ARG A 153 14.33 10.35 -3.56
CA ARG A 153 14.75 11.45 -4.45
C ARG A 153 13.98 12.74 -4.18
N SER A 154 12.69 12.63 -3.86
CA SER A 154 11.87 13.79 -3.50
C SER A 154 12.28 14.36 -2.14
N GLY A 155 12.58 13.51 -1.15
CA GLY A 155 13.06 13.90 0.17
C GLY A 155 14.42 14.59 0.12
N THR A 156 15.37 14.04 -0.63
CA THR A 156 16.72 14.63 -0.81
C THR A 156 16.66 16.02 -1.47
N ALA A 157 15.75 16.21 -2.42
CA ALA A 157 15.52 17.51 -3.04
C ALA A 157 14.99 18.57 -2.06
N SER A 158 14.28 18.14 -1.01
CA SER A 158 13.81 19.01 0.08
C SER A 158 14.96 19.42 1.01
N HIS A 159 15.84 18.48 1.37
CA HIS A 159 16.96 18.73 2.28
C HIS A 159 18.00 19.68 1.66
N SER A 160 18.32 19.51 0.39
CA SER A 160 19.24 20.41 -0.36
C SER A 160 18.73 21.85 -0.46
N ARG A 161 17.40 22.07 -0.49
CA ARG A 161 16.83 23.43 -0.46
C ARG A 161 16.84 24.04 0.94
N GLY A 162 16.70 23.26 1.99
CA GLY A 162 16.79 23.70 3.38
C GLY A 162 18.19 24.25 3.70
N ILE A 163 19.24 23.55 3.31
CA ILE A 163 20.64 23.95 3.54
C ILE A 163 20.98 25.23 2.75
N LYS A 164 20.58 25.33 1.48
CA LYS A 164 20.78 26.56 0.69
C LYS A 164 19.98 27.76 1.20
N GLY A 165 18.86 27.53 1.90
CA GLY A 165 18.06 28.59 2.52
C GLY A 165 18.66 29.11 3.83
N LEU A 166 19.36 28.25 4.57
CA LEU A 166 20.07 28.62 5.79
C LEU A 166 21.34 29.44 5.49
N ASP A 167 22.08 29.06 4.45
CA ASP A 167 23.31 29.75 4.05
C ASP A 167 23.05 31.18 3.53
N ARG A 168 21.82 31.46 3.06
CA ARG A 168 21.42 32.79 2.58
C ARG A 168 20.94 33.74 3.70
N LYS A 169 20.66 33.21 4.90
CA LYS A 169 20.25 34.00 6.06
C LYS A 169 21.38 34.33 7.04
N SER A 170 22.55 33.71 6.84
CA SER A 170 23.74 33.98 7.68
C SER A 170 24.71 35.01 7.10
N VAL A 171 24.33 35.75 6.04
CA VAL A 171 25.13 36.79 5.40
C VAL A 171 24.39 38.13 5.35
N VAL A 172 23.65 38.46 6.44
CA VAL A 172 23.15 39.84 6.68
C VAL A 172 23.44 40.22 8.11
#